data_ffd4d58e996bb8bc42d9c3e8da2e7149
#
_entry.id   ffd4d58e996bb8bc42d9c3e8da2e7149
#
_cell.length_a   1.000
_cell.length_b   1.000
_cell.length_c   1.000
_cell.angle_alpha   90.00
_cell.angle_beta   90.00
_cell.angle_gamma   90.00
#
_symmetry.space_group_name_H-M   'P 1'
#
loop_
_entity.id
_entity.type
_entity.pdbx_description
1 polymer ?
#
loop_
_entity_poly.entity_id
_entity_poly.type
_entity_poly.pdbx_seq_one_letter_code
_entity_poly.pdbx_strand_id
1 'polypeptide(L)'
;MKQLTNIKEAIGKTPPNGNPLVSHKFGADPYPLIYQDRVYLYATNDEIEYDENGNVTDNTYQDINTLTVISSDDLVNWTDHGEIPAAGPNGAATWAKNSWAPAITKKVIDGKD
;
A
#
# COMPACT_ATOMS: atom_id res chain seq x y z
N MET A 1 17.91 -1.63 2.19
CA MET A 1 16.73 -1.17 2.96
C MET A 1 16.98 -1.43 4.44
N LYS A 2 16.99 -0.40 5.25
CA LYS A 2 17.01 -0.58 6.71
C LYS A 2 15.65 -1.16 7.12
N GLN A 3 15.62 -2.39 7.59
CA GLN A 3 14.43 -2.90 8.25
C GLN A 3 14.09 -1.99 9.43
N LEU A 4 12.83 -1.55 9.50
CA LEU A 4 12.28 -0.94 10.70
C LEU A 4 12.24 -2.01 11.80
N THR A 5 13.33 -2.13 12.56
CA THR A 5 13.51 -3.19 13.57
C THR A 5 12.69 -2.98 14.85
N ASN A 6 11.86 -1.93 14.91
CA ASN A 6 11.06 -1.58 16.07
C ASN A 6 9.59 -1.29 15.72
N ILE A 7 9.00 -2.08 14.86
CA ILE A 7 7.53 -2.07 14.74
C ILE A 7 6.99 -2.67 16.04
N LYS A 8 6.63 -1.81 16.97
CA LYS A 8 5.83 -2.23 18.11
C LYS A 8 4.51 -2.78 17.55
N GLU A 9 4.09 -3.90 18.08
CA GLU A 9 2.77 -4.47 17.79
C GLU A 9 1.73 -3.38 17.64
N ALA A 10 0.99 -3.41 16.52
CA ALA A 10 -0.09 -2.47 16.31
C ALA A 10 -1.09 -2.65 17.44
N ILE A 11 -1.19 -1.65 18.30
CA ILE A 11 -2.22 -1.64 19.35
C ILE A 11 -3.56 -1.62 18.66
N GLY A 12 -4.38 -2.62 18.90
CA GLY A 12 -5.73 -2.72 18.36
C GLY A 12 -6.48 -1.43 18.63
N LYS A 13 -7.07 -0.86 17.60
CA LYS A 13 -7.79 0.40 17.71
C LYS A 13 -9.17 0.14 18.29
N THR A 14 -9.48 0.84 19.36
CA THR A 14 -10.84 0.82 19.94
C THR A 14 -11.64 1.94 19.31
N PRO A 15 -12.86 1.69 18.78
CA PRO A 15 -13.72 2.78 18.32
C PRO A 15 -13.92 3.84 19.42
N PRO A 16 -13.95 5.16 19.09
CA PRO A 16 -13.96 5.76 17.76
C PRO A 16 -12.59 6.05 17.16
N ASN A 17 -11.50 5.54 17.72
CA ASN A 17 -10.13 5.84 17.31
C ASN A 17 -9.74 5.04 16.05
N GLY A 18 -10.10 5.55 14.88
CA GLY A 18 -9.87 4.90 13.61
C GLY A 18 -8.55 5.25 12.89
N ASN A 19 -7.84 6.30 13.31
CA ASN A 19 -6.66 6.80 12.63
C ASN A 19 -5.38 6.69 13.49
N PRO A 20 -4.23 6.43 12.83
CA PRO A 20 -4.09 5.97 11.46
C PRO A 20 -4.68 4.57 11.27
N LEU A 21 -5.11 4.22 10.05
CA LEU A 21 -5.66 2.89 9.75
C LEU A 21 -4.63 1.80 9.99
N VAL A 22 -3.41 2.05 9.56
CA VAL A 22 -2.22 1.24 9.82
C VAL A 22 -1.07 2.15 10.23
N SER A 23 -0.13 1.63 11.03
CA SER A 23 0.98 2.43 11.56
C SER A 23 2.36 1.90 11.19
N HIS A 24 2.43 0.79 10.47
CA HIS A 24 3.68 0.09 10.16
C HIS A 24 4.21 0.36 8.76
N LYS A 25 3.44 1.04 7.91
CA LYS A 25 3.82 1.39 6.54
C LYS A 25 3.14 2.68 6.10
N PHE A 26 3.64 3.24 5.00
CA PHE A 26 3.02 4.37 4.33
C PHE A 26 1.99 3.89 3.30
N GLY A 27 1.24 4.83 2.76
CA GLY A 27 0.28 4.58 1.71
C GLY A 27 -0.36 5.90 1.29
N ALA A 28 0.24 6.57 0.30
CA ALA A 28 -0.28 7.81 -0.23
C ALA A 28 -1.37 7.55 -1.28
N ASP A 29 -2.27 8.54 -1.42
CA ASP A 29 -3.31 8.57 -2.44
C ASP A 29 -4.12 7.27 -2.53
N PRO A 30 -4.72 6.80 -1.42
CA PRO A 30 -5.43 5.54 -1.40
C PRO A 30 -6.70 5.58 -2.25
N TYR A 31 -6.95 4.50 -2.96
CA TYR A 31 -8.16 4.30 -3.76
C TYR A 31 -8.96 3.09 -3.24
N PRO A 32 -10.26 3.25 -2.92
CA PRO A 32 -11.07 2.17 -2.39
C PRO A 32 -11.71 1.32 -3.49
N LEU A 33 -11.80 0.03 -3.25
CA LEU A 33 -12.60 -0.91 -4.02
C LEU A 33 -13.44 -1.74 -3.05
N ILE A 34 -14.75 -1.82 -3.28
CA ILE A 34 -15.62 -2.73 -2.54
C ILE A 34 -15.76 -4.03 -3.33
N TYR A 35 -15.43 -5.13 -2.68
CA TYR A 35 -15.53 -6.46 -3.25
C TYR A 35 -15.92 -7.48 -2.18
N GLN A 36 -16.98 -8.24 -2.42
CA GLN A 36 -17.49 -9.27 -1.51
C GLN A 36 -17.65 -8.78 -0.05
N ASP A 37 -18.36 -7.65 0.12
CA ASP A 37 -18.63 -6.99 1.41
C ASP A 37 -17.39 -6.55 2.19
N ARG A 38 -16.29 -6.35 1.48
CA ARG A 38 -15.01 -5.93 2.04
C ARG A 38 -14.49 -4.70 1.31
N VAL A 39 -13.91 -3.76 2.05
CA VAL A 39 -13.24 -2.59 1.49
C VAL A 39 -11.76 -2.89 1.32
N TYR A 40 -11.26 -2.75 0.10
CA TYR A 40 -9.85 -2.81 -0.22
C TYR A 40 -9.33 -1.41 -0.50
N LEU A 41 -8.22 -1.04 0.10
CA LEU A 41 -7.52 0.21 -0.18
C LEU A 41 -6.21 -0.10 -0.90
N TYR A 42 -6.09 0.44 -2.10
CA TYR A 42 -4.87 0.40 -2.91
C TYR A 42 -4.19 1.75 -2.81
N ALA A 43 -2.90 1.78 -2.54
CA ALA A 43 -2.16 3.02 -2.38
C ALA A 43 -0.77 2.92 -3.00
N THR A 44 -0.15 4.07 -3.21
CA THR A 44 1.28 4.14 -3.52
C THR A 44 2.06 3.49 -2.39
N ASN A 45 2.99 2.63 -2.72
CA ASN A 45 3.87 2.01 -1.73
C ASN A 45 5.09 2.92 -1.50
N ASP A 46 4.89 3.98 -0.72
CA ASP A 46 5.96 4.93 -0.42
C ASP A 46 7.07 4.27 0.39
N GLU A 47 8.30 4.58 0.03
CA GLU A 47 9.50 4.10 0.70
C GLU A 47 10.28 5.27 1.30
N ILE A 48 10.98 5.00 2.40
CA ILE A 48 11.93 5.95 2.97
C ILE A 48 13.26 5.78 2.25
N GLU A 49 13.78 6.87 1.70
CA GLU A 49 15.12 6.92 1.12
C GLU A 49 16.14 7.39 2.15
N TYR A 50 17.33 6.82 2.09
CA TYR A 50 18.43 7.14 2.99
C TYR A 50 19.69 7.52 2.21
N ASP A 51 20.47 8.44 2.76
CA ASP A 51 21.79 8.78 2.25
C ASP A 51 22.84 7.70 2.63
N GLU A 52 24.05 7.90 2.16
CA GLU A 52 25.19 7.00 2.44
C GLU A 52 25.54 6.86 3.94
N ASN A 53 25.13 7.85 4.75
CA ASN A 53 25.34 7.86 6.21
C ASN A 53 24.14 7.27 6.98
N GLY A 54 23.08 6.87 6.28
CA GLY A 54 21.87 6.31 6.84
C GLY A 54 20.89 7.35 7.38
N ASN A 55 21.01 8.62 7.00
CA ASN A 55 20.02 9.66 7.30
C ASN A 55 18.90 9.64 6.29
N VAL A 56 17.69 9.96 6.72
CA VAL A 56 16.53 10.09 5.83
C VAL A 56 16.75 11.29 4.90
N THR A 57 16.54 11.07 3.62
CA THR A 57 16.58 12.11 2.58
C THR A 57 15.20 12.41 2.02
N ASP A 58 15.12 13.44 1.19
CA ASP A 58 13.92 13.72 0.42
C ASP A 58 13.63 12.55 -0.53
N ASN A 59 12.37 12.16 -0.60
CA ASN A 59 11.93 11.07 -1.47
C ASN A 59 12.00 11.53 -2.95
N THR A 60 12.71 10.77 -3.77
CA THR A 60 12.80 11.03 -5.21
C THR A 60 11.69 10.36 -6.00
N TYR A 61 10.95 9.46 -5.40
CA TYR A 61 9.88 8.65 -6.02
C TYR A 61 10.35 7.73 -7.15
N GLN A 62 11.65 7.60 -7.37
CA GLN A 62 12.20 6.88 -8.53
C GLN A 62 12.09 5.37 -8.43
N ASP A 63 12.05 4.86 -7.21
CA ASP A 63 12.06 3.41 -6.95
C ASP A 63 10.68 2.86 -6.54
N ILE A 64 9.65 3.71 -6.55
CA ILE A 64 8.30 3.31 -6.22
C ILE A 64 7.63 2.69 -7.45
N ASN A 65 7.58 1.37 -7.51
CA ASN A 65 7.03 0.59 -8.61
C ASN A 65 6.00 -0.46 -8.20
N THR A 66 5.70 -0.53 -6.92
CA THR A 66 4.67 -1.41 -6.34
C THR A 66 3.53 -0.60 -5.75
N LEU A 67 2.39 -1.23 -5.58
CA LEU A 67 1.26 -0.72 -4.81
C LEU A 67 1.16 -1.48 -3.50
N THR A 68 0.69 -0.84 -2.46
CA THR A 68 0.35 -1.49 -1.21
C THR A 68 -1.15 -1.68 -1.09
N VAL A 69 -1.58 -2.77 -0.46
CA VAL A 69 -3.01 -3.12 -0.33
C VAL A 69 -3.32 -3.51 1.10
N ILE A 70 -4.35 -2.88 1.63
CA ILE A 70 -4.96 -3.29 2.90
C ILE A 70 -6.46 -3.49 2.70
N SER A 71 -7.10 -4.27 3.54
CA SER A 71 -8.55 -4.46 3.47
C SER A 71 -9.20 -4.61 4.84
N SER A 72 -10.48 -4.32 4.91
CA SER A 72 -11.28 -4.46 6.12
C SER A 72 -12.74 -4.77 5.79
N ASP A 73 -13.38 -5.57 6.64
CA ASP A 73 -14.81 -5.82 6.61
C ASP A 73 -15.59 -5.00 7.65
N ASP A 74 -14.90 -4.37 8.59
CA ASP A 74 -15.51 -3.59 9.68
C ASP A 74 -15.01 -2.13 9.76
N LEU A 75 -14.03 -1.75 8.94
CA LEU A 75 -13.37 -0.44 8.90
C LEU A 75 -12.59 -0.08 10.18
N VAL A 76 -12.41 -1.04 11.07
CA VAL A 76 -11.67 -0.90 12.34
C VAL A 76 -10.42 -1.76 12.31
N ASN A 77 -10.58 -3.03 11.96
CA ASN A 77 -9.49 -3.99 11.84
C ASN A 77 -9.07 -4.12 10.38
N TRP A 78 -7.79 -3.98 10.11
CA TRP A 78 -7.25 -3.98 8.76
C TRP A 78 -6.28 -5.13 8.54
N THR A 79 -6.46 -5.84 7.43
CA THR A 79 -5.56 -6.88 6.97
C THR A 79 -4.57 -6.29 5.97
N ASP A 80 -3.28 -6.49 6.18
CA ASP A 80 -2.24 -6.11 5.25
C ASP A 80 -2.00 -7.25 4.23
N HIS A 81 -2.21 -6.95 2.95
CA HIS A 81 -1.98 -7.91 1.86
C HIS A 81 -0.59 -7.77 1.23
N GLY A 82 0.24 -6.86 1.74
CA GLY A 82 1.57 -6.62 1.20
C GLY A 82 1.57 -5.77 -0.05
N GLU A 83 2.42 -6.12 -0.98
CA GLU A 83 2.72 -5.34 -2.18
C GLU A 83 2.25 -6.05 -3.45
N ILE A 84 1.83 -5.24 -4.42
CA ILE A 84 1.52 -5.71 -5.77
C ILE A 84 2.53 -5.08 -6.74
N PRO A 85 3.31 -5.86 -7.50
CA PRO A 85 4.15 -5.32 -8.56
C PRO A 85 3.30 -4.68 -9.65
N ALA A 86 3.47 -3.38 -9.86
CA ALA A 86 2.68 -2.62 -10.83
C ALA A 86 3.49 -2.19 -12.04
N ALA A 87 4.67 -1.62 -11.83
CA ALA A 87 5.57 -1.16 -12.88
C ALA A 87 6.90 -1.94 -12.89
N GLY A 88 7.59 -1.89 -14.01
CA GLY A 88 8.89 -2.54 -14.18
C GLY A 88 8.82 -4.00 -14.57
N PRO A 89 9.97 -4.70 -14.61
CA PRO A 89 10.07 -6.07 -15.15
C PRO A 89 9.15 -7.10 -14.48
N ASN A 90 8.84 -6.89 -13.21
CA ASN A 90 8.00 -7.80 -12.42
C ASN A 90 6.55 -7.34 -12.32
N GLY A 91 6.21 -6.19 -12.88
CA GLY A 91 4.90 -5.57 -12.81
C GLY A 91 4.03 -5.85 -14.03
N ALA A 92 2.76 -5.49 -13.93
CA ALA A 92 1.81 -5.58 -15.05
C ALA A 92 2.20 -4.63 -16.20
N ALA A 93 2.76 -3.45 -15.88
CA ALA A 93 3.26 -2.47 -16.84
C ALA A 93 4.78 -2.56 -16.97
N THR A 94 5.27 -3.54 -17.71
CA THR A 94 6.72 -3.82 -17.87
C THR A 94 7.48 -2.66 -18.52
N TRP A 95 6.81 -1.82 -19.26
CA TRP A 95 7.34 -0.63 -19.94
C TRP A 95 7.44 0.61 -19.03
N ALA A 96 6.77 0.60 -17.88
CA ALA A 96 6.77 1.71 -16.94
C ALA A 96 7.90 1.57 -15.91
N LYS A 97 8.36 2.69 -15.37
CA LYS A 97 9.36 2.70 -14.29
C LYS A 97 8.73 2.81 -12.91
N ASN A 98 7.70 3.62 -12.79
CA ASN A 98 7.07 3.97 -11.53
C ASN A 98 5.56 3.73 -11.55
N SER A 99 4.99 3.57 -10.36
CA SER A 99 3.56 3.44 -10.16
C SER A 99 3.14 4.21 -8.90
N TRP A 100 2.34 5.25 -9.09
CA TRP A 100 1.85 6.13 -8.03
C TRP A 100 0.34 6.32 -8.15
N ALA A 101 -0.30 6.71 -7.04
CA ALA A 101 -1.70 7.14 -6.99
C ALA A 101 -2.64 6.24 -7.81
N PRO A 102 -2.86 4.99 -7.40
CA PRO A 102 -3.63 4.03 -8.17
C PRO A 102 -5.12 4.41 -8.25
N ALA A 103 -5.76 3.95 -9.32
CA ALA A 103 -7.21 3.85 -9.41
C ALA A 103 -7.56 2.42 -9.84
N ILE A 104 -8.48 1.80 -9.14
CA ILE A 104 -8.81 0.40 -9.31
C ILE A 104 -10.26 0.27 -9.73
N THR A 105 -10.50 -0.57 -10.71
CA THR A 105 -11.83 -1.00 -11.09
C THR A 105 -11.86 -2.50 -11.31
N LYS A 106 -13.05 -3.06 -11.32
CA LYS A 106 -13.23 -4.47 -11.57
C LYS A 106 -14.19 -4.66 -12.74
N LYS A 107 -13.96 -5.70 -13.53
CA LYS A 107 -14.81 -6.11 -14.62
C LYS A 107 -14.94 -7.63 -14.63
N VAL A 108 -16.16 -8.11 -14.74
CA VAL A 108 -16.41 -9.55 -14.94
C VAL A 108 -16.21 -9.87 -16.41
N ILE A 109 -15.35 -10.83 -16.72
CA ILE A 109 -15.09 -11.35 -18.06
C ILE A 109 -15.26 -12.85 -18.03
N ASP A 110 -16.18 -13.38 -18.85
CA ASP A 110 -16.49 -14.82 -18.92
C ASP A 110 -16.80 -15.45 -17.53
N GLY A 111 -17.53 -14.71 -16.68
CA GLY A 111 -17.89 -15.15 -15.33
C GLY A 111 -16.75 -15.09 -14.30
N LYS A 112 -15.61 -14.48 -14.65
CA LYS A 112 -14.46 -14.27 -13.76
C LYS A 112 -14.24 -12.77 -13.50
N ASP A 113 -13.93 -12.45 -12.25
CA ASP A 113 -13.51 -11.11 -11.79
C ASP A 113 -12.05 -10.83 -12.13
#